data_347863484528b11e887b91745e7a21bd
#
_entry.id   347863484528b11e887b91745e7a21bd
#
_cell.length_a   1.000
_cell.length_b   1.000
_cell.length_c   1.000
_cell.angle_alpha   90.00
_cell.angle_beta   90.00
_cell.angle_gamma   90.00
#
_symmetry.space_group_name_H-M   'P 1'
#
loop_
_entity.id
_entity.type
_entity.pdbx_description
1 polymer ?
#
loop_
_entity_poly.entity_id
_entity_poly.type
_entity_poly.pdbx_seq_one_letter_code
_entity_poly.pdbx_strand_id
1 'polypeptide(L)'
;AEQEEYIRVAMEKAHHLKDFVTALFEWVKLDAGEQIFHFEVCDLNELSRNIMADWVPLLENHNLSYEIEIPETEYMTRVDPTAYTRILNNLLQNILTHSDARQVSLTITETEQQAKIMVADNGKGISAADIPHIFERMYQCDHSRSAKGNGLGLSIAKELVSVHKGTITADSILEAGTTFTIILPKAL
;
A
#
# COMPACT_ATOMS: atom_id res chain seq x y z
N ALA A 1 -25.68 -26.25 -7.99
CA ALA A 1 -25.38 -25.66 -6.67
C ALA A 1 -24.00 -26.08 -6.15
N GLU A 2 -23.76 -27.38 -5.86
CA GLU A 2 -22.48 -27.84 -5.27
C GLU A 2 -21.31 -27.74 -6.26
N GLN A 3 -21.49 -28.12 -7.52
CA GLN A 3 -20.47 -27.99 -8.58
C GLN A 3 -20.11 -26.52 -8.88
N GLU A 4 -21.09 -25.64 -8.86
CA GLU A 4 -20.85 -24.19 -9.06
C GLU A 4 -20.03 -23.61 -7.90
N GLU A 5 -20.27 -24.05 -6.68
CA GLU A 5 -19.48 -23.66 -5.51
C GLU A 5 -18.03 -24.14 -5.63
N TYR A 6 -17.78 -25.40 -6.03
CA TYR A 6 -16.42 -25.89 -6.28
C TYR A 6 -15.71 -25.11 -7.39
N ILE A 7 -16.40 -24.78 -8.48
CA ILE A 7 -15.83 -23.99 -9.57
C ILE A 7 -15.47 -22.58 -9.07
N ARG A 8 -16.37 -21.94 -8.32
CA ARG A 8 -16.12 -20.61 -7.74
C ARG A 8 -14.89 -20.61 -6.82
N VAL A 9 -14.78 -21.59 -5.91
CA VAL A 9 -13.62 -21.72 -5.03
C VAL A 9 -12.34 -22.01 -5.81
N ALA A 10 -12.39 -22.86 -6.83
CA ALA A 10 -11.23 -23.15 -7.68
C ALA A 10 -10.76 -21.90 -8.45
N MET A 11 -11.68 -21.13 -9.01
CA MET A 11 -11.37 -19.87 -9.69
C MET A 11 -10.76 -18.85 -8.72
N GLU A 12 -11.30 -18.71 -7.52
CA GLU A 12 -10.75 -17.83 -6.48
C GLU A 12 -9.31 -18.22 -6.12
N LYS A 13 -9.04 -19.52 -5.91
CA LYS A 13 -7.68 -20.00 -5.64
C LYS A 13 -6.73 -19.82 -6.81
N ALA A 14 -7.20 -20.00 -8.04
CA ALA A 14 -6.39 -19.76 -9.24
C ALA A 14 -6.01 -18.26 -9.39
N HIS A 15 -6.94 -17.35 -9.10
CA HIS A 15 -6.64 -15.90 -9.07
C HIS A 15 -5.60 -15.57 -8.00
N HIS A 16 -5.78 -16.07 -6.78
CA HIS A 16 -4.80 -15.86 -5.71
C HIS A 16 -3.40 -16.38 -6.08
N LEU A 17 -3.31 -17.56 -6.71
CA LEU A 17 -2.04 -18.12 -7.16
C LEU A 17 -1.40 -17.23 -8.24
N LYS A 18 -2.20 -16.76 -9.19
CA LYS A 18 -1.73 -15.81 -10.23
C LYS A 18 -1.17 -14.54 -9.58
N ASP A 19 -1.90 -13.93 -8.65
CA ASP A 19 -1.50 -12.69 -7.99
C ASP A 19 -0.23 -12.90 -7.15
N PHE A 20 -0.13 -14.04 -6.47
CA PHE A 20 1.08 -14.43 -5.73
C PHE A 20 2.31 -14.59 -6.65
N VAL A 21 2.15 -15.33 -7.75
CA VAL A 21 3.24 -15.54 -8.73
C VAL A 21 3.67 -14.20 -9.34
N THR A 22 2.71 -13.34 -9.68
CA THR A 22 2.99 -12.00 -10.23
C THR A 22 3.79 -11.17 -9.21
N ALA A 23 3.33 -11.08 -7.97
CA ALA A 23 4.01 -10.34 -6.90
C ALA A 23 5.43 -10.90 -6.62
N LEU A 24 5.59 -12.22 -6.66
CA LEU A 24 6.88 -12.88 -6.48
C LEU A 24 7.87 -12.52 -7.62
N PHE A 25 7.43 -12.58 -8.88
CA PHE A 25 8.27 -12.20 -10.01
C PHE A 25 8.69 -10.73 -9.95
N GLU A 26 7.78 -9.85 -9.61
CA GLU A 26 8.06 -8.43 -9.45
C GLU A 26 9.06 -8.20 -8.33
N TRP A 27 8.85 -8.89 -7.20
CA TRP A 27 9.78 -8.81 -6.09
C TRP A 27 11.18 -9.31 -6.49
N VAL A 28 11.31 -10.44 -7.20
CA VAL A 28 12.58 -10.96 -7.68
C VAL A 28 13.31 -9.95 -8.58
N LYS A 29 12.58 -9.27 -9.48
CA LYS A 29 13.17 -8.23 -10.35
C LYS A 29 13.63 -7.01 -9.54
N LEU A 30 12.89 -6.62 -8.50
CA LEU A 30 13.29 -5.53 -7.61
C LEU A 30 14.57 -5.89 -6.83
N ASP A 31 14.62 -7.09 -6.24
CA ASP A 31 15.76 -7.59 -5.45
C ASP A 31 17.02 -7.77 -6.31
N ALA A 32 16.85 -8.23 -7.56
CA ALA A 32 17.94 -8.38 -8.52
C ALA A 32 18.43 -7.03 -9.10
N GLY A 33 17.75 -5.93 -8.84
CA GLY A 33 18.04 -4.62 -9.46
C GLY A 33 17.75 -4.58 -10.96
N GLU A 34 16.96 -5.53 -11.46
CA GLU A 34 16.64 -5.65 -12.89
C GLU A 34 15.42 -4.81 -13.31
N GLN A 35 14.72 -4.23 -12.34
CA GLN A 35 13.57 -3.36 -12.64
C GLN A 35 14.07 -2.01 -13.14
N ILE A 36 13.61 -1.63 -14.32
CA ILE A 36 13.88 -0.30 -14.89
C ILE A 36 12.83 0.67 -14.32
N PHE A 37 13.30 1.79 -13.77
CA PHE A 37 12.47 2.86 -13.25
C PHE A 37 12.49 4.06 -14.17
N HIS A 38 11.34 4.65 -14.42
CA HIS A 38 11.16 5.83 -15.26
C HIS A 38 10.86 7.06 -14.41
N PHE A 39 11.91 7.64 -13.84
CA PHE A 39 11.79 8.85 -13.02
C PHE A 39 11.50 10.07 -13.86
N GLU A 40 10.43 10.77 -13.54
CA GLU A 40 10.06 12.04 -14.15
C GLU A 40 9.66 13.06 -13.08
N VAL A 41 9.68 14.35 -13.45
CA VAL A 41 9.20 15.44 -12.57
C VAL A 41 7.72 15.57 -12.77
N CYS A 42 6.96 15.33 -11.71
CA CYS A 42 5.50 15.45 -11.72
C CYS A 42 4.97 16.04 -10.40
N ASP A 43 3.73 16.49 -10.43
CA ASP A 43 3.03 16.93 -9.23
C ASP A 43 2.58 15.72 -8.40
N LEU A 44 3.20 15.56 -7.21
CA LEU A 44 2.90 14.45 -6.30
C LEU A 44 1.47 14.54 -5.75
N ASN A 45 0.98 15.76 -5.51
CA ASN A 45 -0.37 15.99 -4.99
C ASN A 45 -1.44 15.60 -6.02
N GLU A 46 -1.25 16.01 -7.29
CA GLU A 46 -2.15 15.61 -8.37
C GLU A 46 -2.13 14.10 -8.60
N LEU A 47 -0.93 13.50 -8.63
CA LEU A 47 -0.78 12.04 -8.77
C LEU A 47 -1.51 11.30 -7.65
N SER A 48 -1.37 11.77 -6.40
CA SER A 48 -2.04 11.16 -5.25
C SER A 48 -3.56 11.32 -5.30
N ARG A 49 -4.08 12.48 -5.75
CA ARG A 49 -5.52 12.69 -5.97
C ARG A 49 -6.07 11.72 -7.01
N ASN A 50 -5.36 11.53 -8.12
CA ASN A 50 -5.77 10.61 -9.18
C ASN A 50 -5.82 9.16 -8.66
N ILE A 51 -4.82 8.73 -7.90
CA ILE A 51 -4.80 7.39 -7.28
C ILE A 51 -6.00 7.23 -6.33
N MET A 52 -6.28 8.22 -5.48
CA MET A 52 -7.42 8.15 -4.56
C MET A 52 -8.76 8.17 -5.30
N ALA A 53 -8.88 8.90 -6.41
CA ALA A 53 -10.09 8.90 -7.23
C ALA A 53 -10.42 7.50 -7.77
N ASP A 54 -9.40 6.70 -8.12
CA ASP A 54 -9.58 5.31 -8.53
C ASP A 54 -9.97 4.40 -7.35
N TRP A 55 -9.55 4.73 -6.12
CA TRP A 55 -9.84 3.95 -4.93
C TRP A 55 -11.20 4.25 -4.29
N VAL A 56 -11.72 5.46 -4.42
CA VAL A 56 -13.00 5.88 -3.80
C VAL A 56 -14.14 4.91 -4.10
N PRO A 57 -14.42 4.51 -5.36
CA PRO A 57 -15.50 3.57 -5.65
C PRO A 57 -15.31 2.20 -4.97
N LEU A 58 -14.08 1.75 -4.81
CA LEU A 58 -13.77 0.48 -4.16
C LEU A 58 -14.00 0.56 -2.64
N LEU A 59 -13.59 1.67 -2.02
CA LEU A 59 -13.83 1.93 -0.60
C LEU A 59 -15.33 2.00 -0.29
N GLU A 60 -16.10 2.72 -1.12
CA GLU A 60 -17.56 2.82 -1.00
C GLU A 60 -18.25 1.45 -1.13
N ASN A 61 -17.82 0.63 -2.08
CA ASN A 61 -18.34 -0.73 -2.27
C ASN A 61 -18.09 -1.65 -1.07
N HIS A 62 -17.04 -1.36 -0.29
CA HIS A 62 -16.72 -2.08 0.95
C HIS A 62 -17.26 -1.41 2.21
N ASN A 63 -18.08 -0.34 2.07
CA ASN A 63 -18.65 0.46 3.16
C ASN A 63 -17.58 1.06 4.09
N LEU A 64 -16.39 1.40 3.54
CA LEU A 64 -15.37 2.17 4.24
C LEU A 64 -15.62 3.67 3.99
N SER A 65 -15.67 4.45 5.07
CA SER A 65 -15.56 5.90 4.95
C SER A 65 -14.12 6.29 4.66
N TYR A 66 -13.94 7.43 4.00
CA TYR A 66 -12.60 7.92 3.65
C TYR A 66 -12.46 9.42 3.95
N GLU A 67 -11.25 9.82 4.27
CA GLU A 67 -10.85 11.20 4.47
C GLU A 67 -9.57 11.48 3.67
N ILE A 68 -9.59 12.48 2.81
CA ILE A 68 -8.49 12.78 1.89
C ILE A 68 -8.07 14.23 2.09
N GLU A 69 -6.89 14.43 2.67
CA GLU A 69 -6.29 15.73 2.92
C GLU A 69 -5.02 15.88 2.10
N ILE A 70 -5.16 16.38 0.89
CA ILE A 70 -4.06 16.65 -0.04
C ILE A 70 -4.04 18.15 -0.33
N PRO A 71 -2.88 18.85 -0.15
CA PRO A 71 -2.78 20.27 -0.47
C PRO A 71 -3.19 20.59 -1.91
N GLU A 72 -3.84 21.72 -2.11
CA GLU A 72 -4.22 22.22 -3.45
C GLU A 72 -3.02 22.69 -4.26
N THR A 73 -1.91 23.01 -3.58
CA THR A 73 -0.66 23.49 -4.18
C THR A 73 0.03 22.36 -4.95
N GLU A 74 0.70 22.72 -6.05
CA GLU A 74 1.56 21.80 -6.78
C GLU A 74 2.81 21.45 -5.96
N TYR A 75 3.11 20.18 -5.80
CA TYR A 75 4.36 19.71 -5.23
C TYR A 75 5.17 18.94 -6.27
N MET A 76 5.96 19.70 -7.04
CA MET A 76 6.81 19.12 -8.08
C MET A 76 7.98 18.37 -7.47
N THR A 77 8.10 17.08 -7.78
CA THR A 77 9.21 16.23 -7.36
C THR A 77 9.49 15.14 -8.39
N ARG A 78 10.67 14.53 -8.29
CA ARG A 78 11.07 13.47 -9.22
C ARG A 78 10.75 12.11 -8.67
N VAL A 79 9.74 11.45 -9.23
CA VAL A 79 9.31 10.10 -8.88
C VAL A 79 9.10 9.25 -10.13
N ASP A 80 9.03 7.95 -9.97
CA ASP A 80 8.44 7.06 -10.98
C ASP A 80 6.94 6.94 -10.65
N PRO A 81 6.02 7.48 -11.49
CA PRO A 81 4.58 7.49 -11.17
C PRO A 81 3.99 6.10 -11.02
N THR A 82 4.48 5.12 -11.81
CA THR A 82 4.01 3.74 -11.72
C THR A 82 4.42 3.10 -10.39
N ALA A 83 5.66 3.31 -9.98
CA ALA A 83 6.16 2.79 -8.72
C ALA A 83 5.47 3.49 -7.52
N TYR A 84 5.24 4.80 -7.59
CA TYR A 84 4.52 5.54 -6.56
C TYR A 84 3.06 5.08 -6.43
N THR A 85 2.35 4.94 -7.56
CA THR A 85 0.99 4.37 -7.59
C THR A 85 0.95 3.01 -6.92
N ARG A 86 1.95 2.18 -7.18
CA ARG A 86 2.05 0.86 -6.59
C ARG A 86 2.31 0.87 -5.09
N ILE A 87 3.10 1.84 -4.58
CA ILE A 87 3.29 2.02 -3.14
C ILE A 87 1.93 2.25 -2.47
N LEU A 88 1.16 3.24 -2.95
CA LEU A 88 -0.14 3.56 -2.36
C LEU A 88 -1.13 2.39 -2.50
N ASN A 89 -1.17 1.74 -3.66
CA ASN A 89 -2.03 0.58 -3.88
C ASN A 89 -1.73 -0.56 -2.89
N ASN A 90 -0.46 -0.84 -2.60
CA ASN A 90 -0.09 -1.87 -1.63
C ASN A 90 -0.56 -1.53 -0.20
N LEU A 91 -0.46 -0.25 0.20
CA LEU A 91 -0.93 0.18 1.53
C LEU A 91 -2.45 0.14 1.62
N LEU A 92 -3.16 0.70 0.64
CA LEU A 92 -4.63 0.72 0.62
C LEU A 92 -5.21 -0.69 0.51
N GLN A 93 -4.60 -1.56 -0.31
CA GLN A 93 -5.01 -2.97 -0.40
C GLN A 93 -4.77 -3.72 0.92
N ASN A 94 -3.67 -3.42 1.62
CA ASN A 94 -3.40 -4.00 2.93
C ASN A 94 -4.49 -3.61 3.94
N ILE A 95 -4.88 -2.34 3.96
CA ILE A 95 -5.99 -1.87 4.80
C ILE A 95 -7.28 -2.60 4.43
N LEU A 96 -7.67 -2.60 3.16
CA LEU A 96 -8.90 -3.21 2.69
C LEU A 96 -9.00 -4.71 3.05
N THR A 97 -7.86 -5.41 3.03
CA THR A 97 -7.84 -6.87 3.18
C THR A 97 -7.64 -7.32 4.63
N HIS A 98 -6.94 -6.52 5.45
CA HIS A 98 -6.41 -7.00 6.73
C HIS A 98 -6.80 -6.16 7.94
N SER A 99 -7.28 -4.92 7.77
CA SER A 99 -7.48 -4.04 8.93
C SER A 99 -8.81 -4.23 9.64
N ASP A 100 -9.83 -4.74 8.96
CA ASP A 100 -11.24 -4.72 9.44
C ASP A 100 -11.70 -3.29 9.78
N ALA A 101 -11.13 -2.29 9.10
CA ALA A 101 -11.40 -0.87 9.34
C ALA A 101 -12.81 -0.45 8.88
N ARG A 102 -13.26 0.68 9.44
CA ARG A 102 -14.45 1.40 8.98
C ARG A 102 -14.12 2.72 8.32
N GLN A 103 -12.90 3.18 8.49
CA GLN A 103 -12.40 4.43 7.93
C GLN A 103 -10.96 4.29 7.50
N VAL A 104 -10.64 4.90 6.36
CA VAL A 104 -9.28 5.08 5.86
C VAL A 104 -9.03 6.56 5.64
N SER A 105 -7.82 7.03 5.91
CA SER A 105 -7.43 8.40 5.57
C SER A 105 -6.12 8.43 4.80
N LEU A 106 -6.00 9.41 3.91
CA LEU A 106 -4.76 9.77 3.25
C LEU A 106 -4.52 11.26 3.47
N THR A 107 -3.41 11.58 4.13
CA THR A 107 -2.99 12.96 4.41
C THR A 107 -1.61 13.19 3.85
N ILE A 108 -1.43 14.28 3.08
CA ILE A 108 -0.12 14.72 2.60
C ILE A 108 0.23 16.04 3.27
N THR A 109 1.43 16.11 3.83
CA THR A 109 2.05 17.35 4.30
C THR A 109 3.41 17.51 3.65
N GLU A 110 3.75 18.72 3.31
CA GLU A 110 4.92 19.03 2.51
C GLU A 110 5.77 20.13 3.14
N THR A 111 7.07 20.05 2.89
CA THR A 111 8.06 21.07 3.20
C THR A 111 8.88 21.36 1.95
N GLU A 112 9.79 22.34 2.03
CA GLU A 112 10.73 22.60 0.93
C GLU A 112 11.66 21.41 0.62
N GLN A 113 11.83 20.48 1.55
CA GLN A 113 12.81 19.40 1.46
C GLN A 113 12.18 18.01 1.24
N GLN A 114 10.93 17.82 1.66
CA GLN A 114 10.29 16.50 1.63
C GLN A 114 8.77 16.57 1.67
N ALA A 115 8.13 15.55 1.11
CA ALA A 115 6.72 15.25 1.33
C ALA A 115 6.57 14.11 2.35
N LYS A 116 5.61 14.26 3.26
CA LYS A 116 5.18 13.21 4.18
C LYS A 116 3.77 12.76 3.77
N ILE A 117 3.64 11.50 3.41
CA ILE A 117 2.38 10.87 3.02
C ILE A 117 1.99 9.90 4.13
N MET A 118 0.82 10.10 4.71
CA MET A 118 0.27 9.23 5.76
C MET A 118 -0.96 8.53 5.22
N VAL A 119 -0.98 7.20 5.32
CA VAL A 119 -2.14 6.35 5.03
C VAL A 119 -2.52 5.66 6.33
N ALA A 120 -3.70 5.96 6.84
CA ALA A 120 -4.13 5.45 8.15
C ALA A 120 -5.50 4.78 8.07
N ASP A 121 -5.70 3.83 8.97
CA ASP A 121 -6.97 3.13 9.19
C ASP A 121 -7.32 3.11 10.68
N ASN A 122 -8.60 2.91 10.99
CA ASN A 122 -9.11 2.75 12.34
C ASN A 122 -9.50 1.29 12.65
N GLY A 123 -8.80 0.33 12.07
CA GLY A 123 -9.08 -1.09 12.19
C GLY A 123 -8.50 -1.75 13.43
N LYS A 124 -8.30 -3.06 13.36
CA LYS A 124 -7.82 -3.88 14.48
C LYS A 124 -6.38 -3.59 14.91
N GLY A 125 -5.62 -2.85 14.11
CA GLY A 125 -4.23 -2.58 14.40
C GLY A 125 -3.31 -3.79 14.28
N ILE A 126 -2.04 -3.58 14.64
CA ILE A 126 -0.96 -4.56 14.56
C ILE A 126 -0.31 -4.63 15.95
N SER A 127 0.05 -5.83 16.39
CA SER A 127 0.69 -6.00 17.70
C SER A 127 2.10 -5.38 17.72
N ALA A 128 2.53 -4.92 18.88
CA ALA A 128 3.88 -4.38 19.04
C ALA A 128 4.98 -5.41 18.71
N ALA A 129 4.69 -6.70 18.84
CA ALA A 129 5.60 -7.78 18.47
C ALA A 129 5.74 -7.93 16.95
N ASP A 130 4.66 -7.66 16.19
CA ASP A 130 4.65 -7.82 14.74
C ASP A 130 5.19 -6.59 14.00
N ILE A 131 5.03 -5.37 14.54
CA ILE A 131 5.43 -4.11 13.91
C ILE A 131 6.86 -4.12 13.34
N PRO A 132 7.89 -4.64 14.03
CA PRO A 132 9.25 -4.68 13.48
C PRO A 132 9.38 -5.53 12.21
N HIS A 133 8.47 -6.48 12.02
CA HIS A 133 8.53 -7.52 10.99
C HIS A 133 7.60 -7.32 9.80
N ILE A 134 6.62 -6.42 9.89
CA ILE A 134 5.58 -6.28 8.84
C ILE A 134 6.12 -5.93 7.45
N PHE A 135 7.29 -5.35 7.37
CA PHE A 135 7.97 -5.05 6.10
C PHE A 135 8.95 -6.15 5.67
N GLU A 136 9.06 -7.25 6.43
CA GLU A 136 9.84 -8.41 6.02
C GLU A 136 9.08 -9.21 4.95
N ARG A 137 9.84 -9.91 4.12
CA ARG A 137 9.34 -10.70 3.01
C ARG A 137 8.48 -11.85 3.50
N MET A 138 7.32 -12.04 2.92
CA MET A 138 6.40 -13.15 3.23
C MET A 138 5.97 -13.20 4.70
N TYR A 139 6.21 -12.11 5.44
CA TYR A 139 5.75 -12.04 6.82
C TYR A 139 4.22 -11.89 6.86
N GLN A 140 3.62 -12.66 7.73
CA GLN A 140 2.17 -12.63 8.00
C GLN A 140 1.98 -12.80 9.50
N CYS A 141 1.22 -11.91 10.12
CA CYS A 141 0.82 -12.07 11.52
C CYS A 141 0.03 -13.36 11.69
N ASP A 142 0.17 -14.05 12.82
CA ASP A 142 -0.47 -15.35 13.06
C ASP A 142 -1.99 -15.35 12.85
N HIS A 143 -2.65 -14.24 13.18
CA HIS A 143 -4.09 -14.04 12.97
C HIS A 143 -4.50 -13.77 11.51
N SER A 144 -3.56 -13.47 10.62
CA SER A 144 -3.81 -13.18 9.21
C SER A 144 -3.50 -14.35 8.27
N ARG A 145 -2.99 -15.46 8.78
CA ARG A 145 -2.67 -16.67 7.97
C ARG A 145 -3.88 -17.28 7.25
N SER A 146 -5.09 -16.99 7.70
CA SER A 146 -6.34 -17.36 7.02
C SER A 146 -6.87 -16.27 6.08
N ALA A 147 -6.29 -15.07 6.10
CA ALA A 147 -6.70 -13.96 5.27
C ALA A 147 -6.00 -13.96 3.90
N LYS A 148 -6.66 -13.36 2.91
CA LYS A 148 -6.24 -13.26 1.51
C LYS A 148 -5.00 -12.36 1.33
N GLY A 149 -3.79 -12.82 1.64
CA GLY A 149 -2.57 -12.04 1.43
C GLY A 149 -1.36 -12.93 1.26
N ASN A 150 -0.37 -12.48 0.49
CA ASN A 150 0.87 -13.21 0.22
C ASN A 150 2.09 -12.69 1.01
N GLY A 151 1.92 -11.66 1.86
CA GLY A 151 2.99 -11.09 2.67
C GLY A 151 4.06 -10.34 1.86
N LEU A 152 3.81 -10.03 0.58
CA LEU A 152 4.76 -9.32 -0.28
C LEU A 152 4.44 -7.84 -0.47
N GLY A 153 3.19 -7.40 -0.26
CA GLY A 153 2.76 -6.03 -0.55
C GLY A 153 3.55 -4.97 0.21
N LEU A 154 3.68 -5.11 1.52
CA LEU A 154 4.40 -4.14 2.36
C LEU A 154 5.92 -4.17 2.09
N SER A 155 6.50 -5.32 1.85
CA SER A 155 7.93 -5.42 1.50
C SER A 155 8.23 -4.80 0.14
N ILE A 156 7.33 -4.95 -0.85
CA ILE A 156 7.42 -4.28 -2.15
C ILE A 156 7.28 -2.76 -1.95
N ALA A 157 6.30 -2.30 -1.16
CA ALA A 157 6.14 -0.88 -0.88
C ALA A 157 7.42 -0.28 -0.26
N LYS A 158 8.02 -0.95 0.70
CA LYS A 158 9.29 -0.51 1.33
C LYS A 158 10.42 -0.41 0.32
N GLU A 159 10.59 -1.41 -0.54
CA GLU A 159 11.65 -1.40 -1.56
C GLU A 159 11.42 -0.25 -2.57
N LEU A 160 10.20 -0.07 -3.06
CA LEU A 160 9.86 1.03 -3.96
C LEU A 160 10.09 2.40 -3.33
N VAL A 161 9.76 2.59 -2.04
CA VAL A 161 10.06 3.82 -1.30
C VAL A 161 11.58 4.02 -1.19
N SER A 162 12.34 2.95 -0.94
CA SER A 162 13.81 3.00 -0.90
C SER A 162 14.43 3.43 -2.23
N VAL A 163 13.90 2.95 -3.36
CA VAL A 163 14.32 3.37 -4.71
C VAL A 163 14.10 4.87 -4.94
N HIS A 164 13.06 5.45 -4.32
CA HIS A 164 12.82 6.91 -4.30
C HIS A 164 13.66 7.65 -3.25
N LYS A 165 14.63 6.98 -2.61
CA LYS A 165 15.43 7.53 -1.51
C LYS A 165 14.60 8.00 -0.32
N GLY A 166 13.41 7.46 -0.17
CA GLY A 166 12.48 7.73 0.91
C GLY A 166 12.59 6.73 2.05
N THR A 167 11.75 6.93 3.05
CA THR A 167 11.56 6.00 4.18
C THR A 167 10.08 5.70 4.38
N ILE A 168 9.78 4.49 4.84
CA ILE A 168 8.44 4.09 5.25
C ILE A 168 8.49 3.52 6.66
N THR A 169 7.55 3.94 7.50
CA THR A 169 7.34 3.43 8.86
C THR A 169 5.89 3.10 9.09
N ALA A 170 5.62 2.36 10.16
CA ALA A 170 4.26 2.08 10.61
C ALA A 170 4.17 2.27 12.12
N ASP A 171 3.14 2.99 12.53
CA ASP A 171 2.74 3.14 13.92
C ASP A 171 1.36 2.50 14.08
N SER A 172 1.19 1.62 15.07
CA SER A 172 -0.06 0.90 15.26
C SER A 172 -0.33 0.62 16.72
N ILE A 173 -1.60 0.64 17.06
CA ILE A 173 -2.13 0.27 18.37
C ILE A 173 -3.24 -0.76 18.13
N LEU A 174 -3.18 -1.89 18.83
CA LEU A 174 -4.23 -2.91 18.76
C LEU A 174 -5.60 -2.28 19.06
N GLU A 175 -6.61 -2.66 18.28
CA GLU A 175 -7.99 -2.17 18.34
C GLU A 175 -8.16 -0.66 18.12
N ALA A 176 -7.10 0.04 17.67
CA ALA A 176 -7.15 1.48 17.40
C ALA A 176 -6.71 1.85 15.97
N GLY A 177 -6.14 0.90 15.23
CA GLY A 177 -5.75 1.08 13.84
C GLY A 177 -4.26 1.19 13.58
N THR A 178 -3.91 1.47 12.33
CA THR A 178 -2.53 1.57 11.85
C THR A 178 -2.34 2.83 11.02
N THR A 179 -1.19 3.46 11.16
CA THR A 179 -0.75 4.57 10.31
C THR A 179 0.57 4.21 9.65
N PHE A 180 0.56 4.12 8.33
CA PHE A 180 1.77 4.04 7.51
C PHE A 180 2.22 5.45 7.15
N THR A 181 3.48 5.76 7.41
CA THR A 181 4.09 7.05 7.07
C THR A 181 5.20 6.86 6.06
N ILE A 182 5.07 7.51 4.91
CA ILE A 182 6.09 7.59 3.87
C ILE A 182 6.68 8.98 3.88
N ILE A 183 8.00 9.07 3.80
CA ILE A 183 8.72 10.33 3.61
C ILE A 183 9.49 10.21 2.29
N LEU A 184 9.19 11.09 1.34
CA LEU A 184 9.90 11.21 0.07
C LEU A 184 10.68 12.52 0.05
N PRO A 185 12.00 12.51 -0.24
CA PRO A 185 12.76 13.74 -0.41
C PRO A 185 12.30 14.47 -1.68
N LYS A 186 12.28 15.80 -1.64
CA LYS A 186 12.10 16.60 -2.83
C LYS A 186 13.35 16.50 -3.69
N ALA A 187 13.22 15.89 -4.83
CA ALA A 187 14.29 15.74 -5.83
C ALA A 187 13.84 16.43 -7.12
N LEU A 188 14.44 17.54 -7.44
CA LEU A 188 14.25 18.28 -8.70
C LEU A 188 15.46 18.12 -9.61
#